data_a4d0aec494b403809b01eeaa5a7efbc0
#
_entry.id   a4d0aec494b403809b01eeaa5a7efbc0
#
_cell.length_a   1.000
_cell.length_b   1.000
_cell.length_c   1.000
_cell.angle_alpha   90.00
_cell.angle_beta   90.00
_cell.angle_gamma   90.00
#
_symmetry.space_group_name_H-M   'P 1'
#
loop_
_entity.id
_entity.type
_entity.pdbx_description
1 polymer ?
#
loop_
_entity_poly.entity_id
_entity_poly.type
_entity_poly.pdbx_seq_one_letter_code
_entity_poly.pdbx_strand_id
1 'polypeptide(L)'
;VSLPVYLENGNILNLDPNDPLEVSFEKNFEGQPTGKDNPELLSMIWHHGHNGSIVNGVPRIGFMKGGEEAKWSDIDMADEFLDQAKNFINKVKDNPFFLFYSLQQPHVPRTPHPRFEGISGMGPRGDAIVEADWCIGELYNHLEQNNLLENTIIIISSDNGPVLNDGYYDDAVEKLGIHTPSGNLRGGKYSLFEAGTRVPFITYWKGKIIPSVSNEMVSQIDFLNSIASLIGSDIRSNDGNDLANVFFENKGKGRNELIIEAQTKTAFRKDNWALIPPYNGPKIKVNVNIESGNSSFYQLYNLETDISQQNNLALKNPKKLKEMIRSYEAILLN
;
A
#
# COMPACT_ATOMS: atom_id res chain seq x y z
N VAL A 1 -0.90 7.88 11.40
CA VAL A 1 -1.64 9.09 11.04
C VAL A 1 -1.70 10.00 12.25
N SER A 2 -1.26 11.24 12.09
CA SER A 2 -1.12 12.20 13.17
C SER A 2 -2.38 13.06 13.40
N LEU A 3 -3.29 13.08 12.43
CA LEU A 3 -4.55 13.84 12.51
C LEU A 3 -5.72 12.89 12.31
N PRO A 4 -6.41 12.44 13.38
CA PRO A 4 -7.57 11.56 13.26
C PRO A 4 -8.85 12.36 12.96
N VAL A 5 -8.88 13.08 11.85
CA VAL A 5 -9.99 13.88 11.36
C VAL A 5 -10.23 13.64 9.88
N TYR A 6 -11.50 13.74 9.45
CA TYR A 6 -11.84 13.72 8.03
C TYR A 6 -11.59 15.07 7.38
N LEU A 7 -11.07 15.02 6.15
CA LEU A 7 -10.88 16.19 5.31
C LEU A 7 -11.82 16.12 4.11
N GLU A 8 -12.59 17.16 3.88
CA GLU A 8 -13.39 17.32 2.68
C GLU A 8 -13.05 18.63 1.99
N ASN A 9 -12.62 18.56 0.72
CA ASN A 9 -12.25 19.73 -0.09
C ASN A 9 -11.24 20.67 0.60
N GLY A 10 -10.29 20.09 1.37
CA GLY A 10 -9.25 20.82 2.07
C GLY A 10 -9.63 21.37 3.45
N ASN A 11 -10.85 21.15 3.90
CA ASN A 11 -11.33 21.56 5.20
C ASN A 11 -11.51 20.37 6.15
N ILE A 12 -11.27 20.58 7.44
CA ILE A 12 -11.58 19.60 8.47
C ILE A 12 -13.10 19.58 8.66
N LEU A 13 -13.69 18.39 8.56
CA LEU A 13 -15.12 18.22 8.81
C LEU A 13 -15.43 18.38 10.32
N ASN A 14 -16.57 19.00 10.62
CA ASN A 14 -17.10 19.16 11.97
C ASN A 14 -16.16 19.89 12.95
N LEU A 15 -15.23 20.69 12.46
CA LEU A 15 -14.35 21.48 13.33
C LEU A 15 -15.14 22.64 13.95
N ASP A 16 -15.27 22.64 15.29
CA ASP A 16 -15.79 23.81 16.02
C ASP A 16 -14.75 24.95 16.01
N PRO A 17 -15.10 26.15 15.51
CA PRO A 17 -14.22 27.30 15.55
C PRO A 17 -13.78 27.72 16.97
N ASN A 18 -14.55 27.34 18.00
CA ASN A 18 -14.23 27.62 19.42
C ASN A 18 -13.32 26.55 20.06
N ASP A 19 -13.15 25.39 19.38
CA ASP A 19 -12.25 24.31 19.77
C ASP A 19 -11.32 23.95 18.62
N PRO A 20 -10.37 24.83 18.26
CA PRO A 20 -9.47 24.61 17.13
C PRO A 20 -8.54 23.43 17.38
N LEU A 21 -8.27 22.65 16.34
CA LEU A 21 -7.32 21.55 16.38
C LEU A 21 -5.88 22.11 16.28
N GLU A 22 -5.08 21.85 17.31
CA GLU A 22 -3.64 22.16 17.35
C GLU A 22 -2.82 20.86 17.21
N VAL A 23 -1.73 20.90 16.44
CA VAL A 23 -0.85 19.74 16.18
C VAL A 23 0.62 20.12 16.35
N SER A 24 1.38 19.23 16.97
CA SER A 24 2.83 19.35 17.13
C SER A 24 3.52 17.99 16.93
N PHE A 25 4.69 17.99 16.29
CA PHE A 25 5.56 16.81 16.20
C PHE A 25 6.78 16.92 17.10
N GLU A 26 6.96 18.04 17.80
CA GLU A 26 8.14 18.29 18.64
C GLU A 26 7.86 18.06 20.12
N LYS A 27 6.73 18.56 20.61
CA LYS A 27 6.40 18.52 22.05
C LYS A 27 4.89 18.36 22.28
N ASN A 28 4.56 17.70 23.39
CA ASN A 28 3.18 17.57 23.84
C ASN A 28 2.62 18.93 24.32
N PHE A 29 1.30 19.05 24.24
CA PHE A 29 0.56 20.13 24.86
C PHE A 29 0.37 19.87 26.37
N GLU A 30 0.42 20.94 27.16
CA GLU A 30 0.27 20.85 28.61
C GLU A 30 -1.03 20.17 29.00
N GLY A 31 -0.96 19.21 29.91
CA GLY A 31 -2.11 18.46 30.42
C GLY A 31 -2.68 17.39 29.46
N GLN A 32 -2.16 17.25 28.24
CA GLN A 32 -2.65 16.22 27.29
C GLN A 32 -1.99 14.86 27.57
N PRO A 33 -2.78 13.75 27.67
CA PRO A 33 -2.23 12.42 27.86
C PRO A 33 -1.52 11.92 26.62
N THR A 34 -0.50 11.06 26.85
CA THR A 34 0.24 10.39 25.77
C THR A 34 0.23 8.88 25.95
N GLY A 35 0.37 8.15 24.85
CA GLY A 35 0.48 6.70 24.88
C GLY A 35 1.72 6.23 25.66
N LYS A 36 2.75 7.07 25.75
CA LYS A 36 3.97 6.78 26.50
C LYS A 36 3.74 6.88 28.01
N ASP A 37 3.04 7.92 28.45
CA ASP A 37 2.96 8.27 29.87
C ASP A 37 1.66 7.75 30.52
N ASN A 38 0.66 7.38 29.74
CA ASN A 38 -0.67 6.95 30.19
C ASN A 38 -1.10 5.62 29.54
N PRO A 39 -0.36 4.52 29.76
CA PRO A 39 -0.66 3.22 29.16
C PRO A 39 -2.01 2.63 29.56
N GLU A 40 -2.55 3.05 30.71
CA GLU A 40 -3.87 2.63 31.22
C GLU A 40 -5.06 3.15 30.39
N LEU A 41 -4.83 4.16 29.53
CA LEU A 41 -5.85 4.71 28.64
C LEU A 41 -5.88 4.04 27.26
N LEU A 42 -4.99 3.06 27.02
CA LEU A 42 -4.83 2.46 25.70
C LEU A 42 -5.73 1.24 25.51
N SER A 43 -6.47 1.23 24.41
CA SER A 43 -7.10 0.03 23.84
C SER A 43 -6.15 -0.74 22.90
N MET A 44 -5.11 -0.06 22.38
CA MET A 44 -4.08 -0.64 21.51
C MET A 44 -2.69 -0.23 21.98
N ILE A 45 -1.82 -1.21 22.21
CA ILE A 45 -0.47 -0.99 22.74
C ILE A 45 0.46 -0.62 21.58
N TRP A 46 1.22 0.48 21.75
CA TRP A 46 2.23 0.88 20.78
C TRP A 46 3.52 0.04 20.90
N HIS A 47 4.20 -0.15 19.76
CA HIS A 47 5.48 -0.83 19.66
C HIS A 47 6.64 0.15 19.44
N HIS A 48 6.53 1.01 18.43
CA HIS A 48 7.53 2.05 18.14
C HIS A 48 6.88 3.23 17.41
N GLY A 49 7.33 4.44 17.68
CA GLY A 49 6.95 5.65 16.96
C GLY A 49 5.52 6.16 17.16
N HIS A 50 4.62 5.36 17.71
CA HIS A 50 3.20 5.66 17.88
C HIS A 50 2.87 5.84 19.38
N ASN A 51 3.51 6.78 20.05
CA ASN A 51 3.41 6.96 21.51
C ASN A 51 2.98 8.38 21.93
N GLY A 52 2.51 9.18 20.99
CA GLY A 52 2.03 10.54 21.22
C GLY A 52 0.61 10.60 21.77
N SER A 53 -0.17 11.58 21.33
CA SER A 53 -1.55 11.80 21.81
C SER A 53 -2.43 10.57 21.64
N ILE A 54 -3.37 10.38 22.57
CA ILE A 54 -4.32 9.28 22.58
C ILE A 54 -5.64 9.77 21.99
N VAL A 55 -6.14 9.10 20.95
CA VAL A 55 -7.49 9.32 20.40
C VAL A 55 -8.19 7.99 20.23
N ASN A 56 -9.40 7.84 20.75
CA ASN A 56 -10.19 6.60 20.77
C ASN A 56 -9.43 5.41 21.43
N GLY A 57 -8.59 5.69 22.45
CA GLY A 57 -7.72 4.68 23.06
C GLY A 57 -6.51 4.26 22.22
N VAL A 58 -6.32 4.85 21.04
CA VAL A 58 -5.20 4.55 20.13
C VAL A 58 -4.15 5.66 20.22
N PRO A 59 -2.91 5.35 20.56
CA PRO A 59 -1.85 6.36 20.62
C PRO A 59 -1.36 6.69 19.19
N ARG A 60 -1.05 7.96 18.95
CA ARG A 60 -0.76 8.50 17.61
C ARG A 60 0.69 8.91 17.44
N ILE A 61 1.09 9.21 16.21
CA ILE A 61 2.35 9.88 15.92
C ILE A 61 2.13 11.39 16.13
N GLY A 62 3.00 12.01 16.94
CA GLY A 62 2.87 13.43 17.28
C GLY A 62 1.84 13.71 18.38
N PHE A 63 1.56 14.98 18.58
CA PHE A 63 0.73 15.48 19.66
C PHE A 63 -0.37 16.36 19.11
N MET A 64 -1.53 16.34 19.74
CA MET A 64 -2.69 17.13 19.34
C MET A 64 -3.52 17.56 20.55
N LYS A 65 -4.26 18.66 20.36
CA LYS A 65 -5.16 19.22 21.34
C LYS A 65 -6.33 19.88 20.62
N GLY A 66 -7.53 19.80 21.21
CA GLY A 66 -8.75 20.36 20.64
C GLY A 66 -9.31 19.55 19.49
N GLY A 67 -10.28 20.13 18.78
CA GLY A 67 -10.97 19.51 17.65
C GLY A 67 -11.80 18.29 18.04
N GLU A 68 -12.38 18.26 19.25
CA GLU A 68 -13.05 17.07 19.79
C GLU A 68 -14.18 16.56 18.89
N GLU A 69 -15.01 17.45 18.34
CA GLU A 69 -16.13 17.09 17.46
C GLU A 69 -15.67 16.66 16.05
N ALA A 70 -14.44 17.05 15.66
CA ALA A 70 -13.87 16.68 14.36
C ALA A 70 -13.17 15.33 14.34
N LYS A 71 -12.90 14.72 15.51
CA LYS A 71 -12.21 13.44 15.59
C LYS A 71 -13.05 12.32 15.00
N TRP A 72 -12.48 11.55 14.12
CA TRP A 72 -13.14 10.37 13.57
C TRP A 72 -13.28 9.22 14.57
N SER A 73 -14.19 8.30 14.31
CA SER A 73 -14.22 6.97 14.94
C SER A 73 -13.34 6.01 14.11
N ASP A 74 -12.35 5.39 14.73
CA ASP A 74 -11.46 4.48 14.01
C ASP A 74 -12.18 3.24 13.48
N ILE A 75 -13.16 2.73 14.23
CA ILE A 75 -13.92 1.53 13.88
C ILE A 75 -14.95 1.77 12.76
N ASP A 76 -15.37 3.01 12.54
CA ASP A 76 -16.40 3.36 11.55
C ASP A 76 -15.78 3.88 10.23
N MET A 77 -14.46 4.03 10.20
CA MET A 77 -13.75 4.67 9.08
C MET A 77 -14.00 3.99 7.73
N ALA A 78 -14.07 2.66 7.72
CA ALA A 78 -14.33 1.88 6.51
C ALA A 78 -15.73 2.17 5.93
N ASP A 79 -16.73 2.23 6.79
CA ASP A 79 -18.12 2.54 6.40
C ASP A 79 -18.23 3.97 5.88
N GLU A 80 -17.64 4.94 6.59
CA GLU A 80 -17.67 6.35 6.20
C GLU A 80 -17.08 6.56 4.80
N PHE A 81 -15.87 6.03 4.53
CA PHE A 81 -15.27 6.17 3.21
C PHE A 81 -16.01 5.39 2.13
N LEU A 82 -16.59 4.24 2.47
CA LEU A 82 -17.41 3.48 1.54
C LEU A 82 -18.68 4.25 1.15
N ASP A 83 -19.35 4.86 2.12
CA ASP A 83 -20.52 5.68 1.89
C ASP A 83 -20.19 6.92 1.04
N GLN A 84 -19.08 7.59 1.30
CA GLN A 84 -18.62 8.70 0.47
C GLN A 84 -18.32 8.25 -0.97
N ALA A 85 -17.71 7.08 -1.17
CA ALA A 85 -17.47 6.52 -2.50
C ALA A 85 -18.78 6.20 -3.23
N LYS A 86 -19.75 5.57 -2.57
CA LYS A 86 -21.08 5.29 -3.13
C LYS A 86 -21.84 6.58 -3.46
N ASN A 87 -21.78 7.59 -2.58
CA ASN A 87 -22.39 8.90 -2.81
C ASN A 87 -21.76 9.62 -4.00
N PHE A 88 -20.44 9.57 -4.14
CA PHE A 88 -19.76 10.10 -5.32
C PHE A 88 -20.24 9.43 -6.60
N ILE A 89 -20.28 8.09 -6.65
CA ILE A 89 -20.76 7.34 -7.80
C ILE A 89 -22.21 7.76 -8.15
N ASN A 90 -23.11 7.82 -7.17
CA ASN A 90 -24.51 8.22 -7.38
C ASN A 90 -24.63 9.62 -8.00
N LYS A 91 -23.76 10.55 -7.58
CA LYS A 91 -23.74 11.94 -8.08
C LYS A 91 -23.24 12.06 -9.49
N VAL A 92 -22.31 11.19 -9.94
CA VAL A 92 -21.63 11.34 -11.22
C VAL A 92 -21.94 10.24 -12.23
N LYS A 93 -22.76 9.24 -11.90
CA LYS A 93 -22.99 8.00 -12.67
C LYS A 93 -23.43 8.21 -14.13
N ASP A 94 -24.00 9.34 -14.46
CA ASP A 94 -24.43 9.69 -15.81
C ASP A 94 -23.31 10.32 -16.68
N ASN A 95 -22.10 10.47 -16.08
CA ASN A 95 -20.93 11.04 -16.73
C ASN A 95 -19.72 10.11 -16.57
N PRO A 96 -18.69 10.22 -17.41
CA PRO A 96 -17.41 9.57 -17.15
C PRO A 96 -16.81 10.05 -15.84
N PHE A 97 -16.30 9.13 -15.01
CA PHE A 97 -15.66 9.46 -13.76
C PHE A 97 -14.39 8.64 -13.51
N PHE A 98 -13.54 9.16 -12.66
CA PHE A 98 -12.41 8.46 -12.07
C PHE A 98 -12.54 8.52 -10.55
N LEU A 99 -12.63 7.36 -9.91
CA LEU A 99 -12.64 7.22 -8.46
C LEU A 99 -11.34 6.55 -8.00
N PHE A 100 -10.53 7.26 -7.21
CA PHE A 100 -9.41 6.69 -6.47
C PHE A 100 -9.87 6.43 -5.04
N TYR A 101 -10.13 5.16 -4.72
CA TYR A 101 -10.59 4.72 -3.41
C TYR A 101 -9.42 4.14 -2.62
N SER A 102 -8.83 4.96 -1.74
CA SER A 102 -7.69 4.58 -0.92
C SER A 102 -8.17 3.93 0.38
N LEU A 103 -8.16 2.60 0.42
CA LEU A 103 -8.46 1.83 1.62
C LEU A 103 -7.42 2.06 2.70
N GLN A 104 -7.84 2.18 3.98
CA GLN A 104 -6.92 2.23 5.11
C GLN A 104 -6.38 0.85 5.46
N GLN A 105 -7.18 -0.16 5.23
CA GLN A 105 -6.86 -1.55 5.54
C GLN A 105 -5.84 -2.12 4.55
N PRO A 106 -4.94 -2.96 5.03
CA PRO A 106 -4.71 -3.41 6.40
C PRO A 106 -3.61 -2.62 7.13
N HIS A 107 -3.44 -1.32 6.85
CA HIS A 107 -2.46 -0.47 7.55
C HIS A 107 -2.82 -0.30 9.03
N VAL A 108 -1.82 -0.14 9.86
CA VAL A 108 -1.99 0.15 11.30
C VAL A 108 -2.44 1.62 11.54
N PRO A 109 -3.21 1.89 12.60
CA PRO A 109 -3.80 0.99 13.57
C PRO A 109 -4.89 0.13 12.94
N ARG A 110 -4.92 -1.16 13.25
CA ARG A 110 -5.92 -2.08 12.70
C ARG A 110 -7.09 -2.17 13.66
N THR A 111 -8.10 -1.43 13.35
CA THR A 111 -9.33 -1.28 14.14
C THR A 111 -10.54 -1.67 13.29
N PRO A 112 -10.64 -2.94 12.84
CA PRO A 112 -11.78 -3.37 12.05
C PRO A 112 -13.09 -3.15 12.84
N HIS A 113 -14.17 -2.83 12.13
CA HIS A 113 -15.47 -2.69 12.77
C HIS A 113 -15.85 -4.00 13.50
N PRO A 114 -16.48 -3.95 14.68
CA PRO A 114 -16.80 -5.13 15.51
C PRO A 114 -17.50 -6.28 14.78
N ARG A 115 -18.27 -5.99 13.71
CA ARG A 115 -18.90 -7.04 12.89
C ARG A 115 -17.91 -7.96 12.17
N PHE A 116 -16.64 -7.57 12.05
CA PHE A 116 -15.57 -8.37 11.44
C PHE A 116 -14.66 -9.04 12.47
N GLU A 117 -14.82 -8.74 13.75
CA GLU A 117 -13.97 -9.27 14.81
C GLU A 117 -14.03 -10.80 14.87
N GLY A 118 -12.87 -11.43 14.80
CA GLY A 118 -12.69 -12.89 14.87
C GLY A 118 -13.04 -13.64 13.58
N ILE A 119 -13.55 -13.01 12.53
CA ILE A 119 -13.96 -13.70 11.29
C ILE A 119 -12.77 -14.39 10.62
N SER A 120 -11.60 -13.76 10.58
CA SER A 120 -10.42 -14.33 9.93
C SER A 120 -9.74 -15.42 10.77
N GLY A 121 -9.92 -15.43 12.08
CA GLY A 121 -9.13 -16.22 13.02
C GLY A 121 -7.66 -15.76 13.13
N MET A 122 -7.27 -14.67 12.45
CA MET A 122 -5.91 -14.15 12.41
C MET A 122 -5.76 -12.79 13.12
N GLY A 123 -6.67 -12.47 14.04
CA GLY A 123 -6.67 -11.24 14.83
C GLY A 123 -6.94 -9.98 13.99
N PRO A 124 -6.72 -8.78 14.56
CA PRO A 124 -7.11 -7.51 13.95
C PRO A 124 -6.57 -7.31 12.52
N ARG A 125 -5.36 -7.82 12.23
CA ARG A 125 -4.80 -7.75 10.88
C ARG A 125 -5.61 -8.55 9.85
N GLY A 126 -5.97 -9.79 10.19
CA GLY A 126 -6.77 -10.62 9.30
C GLY A 126 -8.18 -10.08 9.13
N ASP A 127 -8.78 -9.63 10.22
CA ASP A 127 -10.13 -9.06 10.22
C ASP A 127 -10.18 -7.76 9.41
N ALA A 128 -9.15 -6.90 9.48
CA ALA A 128 -9.03 -5.72 8.62
C ALA A 128 -8.89 -6.07 7.13
N ILE A 129 -8.27 -7.20 6.77
CA ILE A 129 -8.24 -7.67 5.38
C ILE A 129 -9.63 -8.13 4.92
N VAL A 130 -10.39 -8.81 5.79
CA VAL A 130 -11.79 -9.18 5.52
C VAL A 130 -12.65 -7.92 5.34
N GLU A 131 -12.46 -6.91 6.15
CA GLU A 131 -13.15 -5.61 6.01
C GLU A 131 -12.80 -4.92 4.68
N ALA A 132 -11.52 -4.93 4.27
CA ALA A 132 -11.12 -4.40 2.96
C ALA A 132 -11.81 -5.13 1.79
N ASP A 133 -11.85 -6.46 1.85
CA ASP A 133 -12.54 -7.29 0.85
C ASP A 133 -14.04 -6.98 0.80
N TRP A 134 -14.67 -6.82 1.98
CA TRP A 134 -16.06 -6.40 2.09
C TRP A 134 -16.30 -5.02 1.45
N CYS A 135 -15.44 -4.02 1.69
CA CYS A 135 -15.55 -2.70 1.04
C CYS A 135 -15.51 -2.80 -0.48
N ILE A 136 -14.61 -3.62 -1.02
CA ILE A 136 -14.48 -3.86 -2.46
C ILE A 136 -15.77 -4.52 -3.00
N GLY A 137 -16.27 -5.53 -2.30
CA GLY A 137 -17.51 -6.22 -2.64
C GLY A 137 -18.72 -5.28 -2.66
N GLU A 138 -18.83 -4.40 -1.67
CA GLU A 138 -19.89 -3.42 -1.58
C GLU A 138 -19.86 -2.37 -2.71
N LEU A 139 -18.66 -1.91 -3.10
CA LEU A 139 -18.52 -1.03 -4.28
C LEU A 139 -18.88 -1.76 -5.57
N TYR A 140 -18.44 -3.01 -5.71
CA TYR A 140 -18.81 -3.85 -6.86
C TYR A 140 -20.34 -3.99 -6.97
N ASN A 141 -21.00 -4.36 -5.87
CA ASN A 141 -22.45 -4.51 -5.81
C ASN A 141 -23.17 -3.18 -6.13
N HIS A 142 -22.64 -2.07 -5.63
CA HIS A 142 -23.20 -0.74 -5.92
C HIS A 142 -23.11 -0.36 -7.41
N LEU A 143 -21.98 -0.65 -8.06
CA LEU A 143 -21.82 -0.47 -9.49
C LEU A 143 -22.76 -1.39 -10.29
N GLU A 144 -22.93 -2.63 -9.87
CA GLU A 144 -23.85 -3.59 -10.51
C GLU A 144 -25.31 -3.14 -10.43
N GLN A 145 -25.76 -2.74 -9.23
CA GLN A 145 -27.13 -2.24 -8.99
C GLN A 145 -27.44 -0.97 -9.81
N ASN A 146 -26.43 -0.16 -10.12
CA ASN A 146 -26.58 1.02 -10.98
C ASN A 146 -26.33 0.73 -12.47
N ASN A 147 -26.15 -0.53 -12.89
CA ASN A 147 -25.86 -0.94 -14.27
C ASN A 147 -24.58 -0.32 -14.85
N LEU A 148 -23.56 -0.09 -14.02
CA LEU A 148 -22.30 0.57 -14.41
C LEU A 148 -21.18 -0.41 -14.72
N LEU A 149 -21.23 -1.67 -14.29
CA LEU A 149 -20.12 -2.63 -14.37
C LEU A 149 -19.61 -2.88 -15.79
N GLU A 150 -20.50 -2.88 -16.80
CA GLU A 150 -20.09 -3.15 -18.19
C GLU A 150 -19.25 -2.02 -18.78
N ASN A 151 -19.38 -0.82 -18.21
CA ASN A 151 -18.64 0.38 -18.64
C ASN A 151 -17.69 0.92 -17.56
N THR A 152 -17.33 0.10 -16.58
CA THR A 152 -16.40 0.47 -15.50
C THR A 152 -15.25 -0.51 -15.42
N ILE A 153 -14.03 0.01 -15.43
CA ILE A 153 -12.83 -0.75 -15.12
C ILE A 153 -12.59 -0.64 -13.61
N ILE A 154 -12.46 -1.77 -12.93
CA ILE A 154 -12.07 -1.85 -11.52
C ILE A 154 -10.61 -2.32 -11.45
N ILE A 155 -9.76 -1.54 -10.78
CA ILE A 155 -8.36 -1.89 -10.56
C ILE A 155 -8.15 -2.00 -9.05
N ILE A 156 -7.61 -3.13 -8.60
CA ILE A 156 -7.29 -3.38 -7.19
C ILE A 156 -5.79 -3.60 -7.09
N SER A 157 -5.14 -2.83 -6.23
CA SER A 157 -3.71 -2.93 -6.00
C SER A 157 -3.34 -2.50 -4.57
N SER A 158 -2.05 -2.47 -4.26
CA SER A 158 -1.51 -1.97 -3.00
C SER A 158 -0.34 -1.01 -3.28
N ASP A 159 -0.03 -0.15 -2.33
CA ASP A 159 1.08 0.81 -2.42
C ASP A 159 2.45 0.16 -2.17
N ASN A 160 2.51 -0.84 -1.29
CA ASN A 160 3.72 -1.57 -0.94
C ASN A 160 3.42 -3.00 -0.46
N GLY A 161 4.47 -3.78 -0.32
CA GLY A 161 4.39 -5.13 0.21
C GLY A 161 4.02 -5.21 1.68
N PRO A 162 3.78 -6.43 2.22
CA PRO A 162 3.22 -6.62 3.54
C PRO A 162 4.21 -6.27 4.65
N VAL A 163 3.63 -5.91 5.80
CA VAL A 163 4.31 -5.80 7.09
C VAL A 163 3.39 -6.31 8.20
N LEU A 164 3.93 -7.01 9.19
CA LEU A 164 3.17 -7.51 10.32
C LEU A 164 3.14 -6.47 11.45
N ASN A 165 4.26 -6.18 12.06
CA ASN A 165 4.37 -5.15 13.11
C ASN A 165 4.84 -3.84 12.51
N ASP A 166 4.00 -2.81 12.52
CA ASP A 166 4.33 -1.47 12.00
C ASP A 166 3.82 -0.37 12.97
N GLY A 167 4.31 -0.43 14.21
CA GLY A 167 4.07 0.58 15.23
C GLY A 167 3.15 0.18 16.38
N TYR A 168 2.40 -0.91 16.26
CA TYR A 168 1.52 -1.41 17.33
C TYR A 168 1.68 -2.91 17.55
N TYR A 169 1.35 -3.36 18.76
CA TYR A 169 1.16 -4.76 19.12
C TYR A 169 -0.31 -5.11 18.96
N ASP A 170 -0.64 -5.82 17.90
CA ASP A 170 -2.00 -6.24 17.55
C ASP A 170 -2.08 -7.73 17.22
N ASP A 171 -1.17 -8.52 17.77
CA ASP A 171 -1.04 -9.96 17.56
C ASP A 171 -0.83 -10.40 16.11
N ALA A 172 -0.40 -9.49 15.22
CA ALA A 172 -0.28 -9.79 13.79
C ALA A 172 0.75 -10.88 13.47
N VAL A 173 1.76 -11.06 14.32
CA VAL A 173 2.75 -12.16 14.24
C VAL A 173 2.19 -13.41 14.90
N GLU A 174 1.69 -13.29 16.11
CA GLU A 174 1.24 -14.39 16.96
C GLU A 174 0.04 -15.12 16.37
N LYS A 175 -0.89 -14.39 15.75
CA LYS A 175 -2.10 -14.92 15.13
C LYS A 175 -1.99 -15.17 13.63
N LEU A 176 -0.79 -15.09 13.07
CA LEU A 176 -0.56 -15.27 11.63
C LEU A 176 -0.98 -16.67 11.12
N GLY A 177 -0.85 -17.69 11.98
CA GLY A 177 -1.15 -19.07 11.62
C GLY A 177 -0.25 -19.58 10.49
N ILE A 178 -0.86 -20.22 9.50
CA ILE A 178 -0.17 -20.74 8.31
C ILE A 178 -0.08 -19.73 7.17
N HIS A 179 -0.63 -18.52 7.35
CA HIS A 179 -0.64 -17.50 6.31
C HIS A 179 0.76 -16.94 6.06
N THR A 180 1.13 -16.83 4.77
CA THR A 180 2.39 -16.26 4.32
C THR A 180 2.10 -14.97 3.55
N PRO A 181 2.18 -13.79 4.17
CA PRO A 181 1.70 -12.52 3.58
C PRO A 181 2.33 -12.16 2.24
N SER A 182 3.59 -12.53 2.03
CA SER A 182 4.33 -12.32 0.77
C SER A 182 4.43 -13.58 -0.10
N GLY A 183 3.76 -14.67 0.29
CA GLY A 183 3.92 -15.96 -0.39
C GLY A 183 5.39 -16.40 -0.38
N ASN A 184 5.93 -16.73 -1.54
CA ASN A 184 7.32 -17.14 -1.70
C ASN A 184 8.30 -15.98 -1.95
N LEU A 185 7.81 -14.72 -1.95
CA LEU A 185 8.65 -13.56 -2.18
C LEU A 185 9.41 -13.18 -0.91
N ARG A 186 10.65 -12.74 -1.05
CA ARG A 186 11.51 -12.28 0.04
C ARG A 186 11.27 -10.82 0.38
N GLY A 187 11.36 -10.48 1.65
CA GLY A 187 11.23 -9.11 2.16
C GLY A 187 9.79 -8.74 2.50
N GLY A 188 9.45 -7.49 2.32
CA GLY A 188 8.16 -6.87 2.63
C GLY A 188 8.28 -5.36 2.53
N LYS A 189 7.36 -4.61 3.13
CA LYS A 189 7.45 -3.14 3.22
C LYS A 189 8.86 -2.69 3.62
N TYR A 190 9.40 -1.67 2.97
CA TYR A 190 10.78 -1.14 3.16
C TYR A 190 11.91 -1.98 2.55
N SER A 191 11.63 -3.07 1.86
CA SER A 191 12.64 -3.99 1.31
C SER A 191 12.93 -3.71 -0.16
N LEU A 192 14.19 -3.91 -0.56
CA LEU A 192 14.62 -3.93 -1.96
C LEU A 192 14.40 -5.29 -2.65
N PHE A 193 14.00 -6.31 -1.89
CA PHE A 193 13.59 -7.60 -2.43
C PHE A 193 12.17 -7.55 -3.01
N GLU A 194 11.81 -8.54 -3.81
CA GLU A 194 10.54 -8.59 -4.55
C GLU A 194 9.29 -8.30 -3.70
N ALA A 195 9.22 -8.85 -2.48
CA ALA A 195 8.04 -8.63 -1.63
C ALA A 195 7.87 -7.17 -1.15
N GLY A 196 8.84 -6.30 -1.37
CA GLY A 196 8.72 -4.87 -1.02
C GLY A 196 7.76 -4.12 -1.95
N THR A 197 7.74 -4.49 -3.23
CA THR A 197 7.03 -3.72 -4.27
C THR A 197 6.22 -4.59 -5.24
N ARG A 198 6.41 -5.91 -5.25
CA ARG A 198 5.58 -6.81 -6.03
C ARG A 198 4.28 -7.10 -5.30
N VAL A 199 3.34 -6.19 -5.47
CA VAL A 199 2.03 -6.16 -4.80
C VAL A 199 0.97 -6.90 -5.60
N PRO A 200 -0.16 -7.29 -4.96
CA PRO A 200 -1.34 -7.75 -5.68
C PRO A 200 -1.77 -6.71 -6.73
N PHE A 201 -2.16 -7.20 -7.90
CA PHE A 201 -2.64 -6.37 -8.99
C PHE A 201 -3.73 -7.09 -9.77
N ILE A 202 -4.93 -6.54 -9.77
CA ILE A 202 -6.09 -7.13 -10.42
C ILE A 202 -6.76 -6.06 -11.27
N THR A 203 -7.04 -6.36 -12.54
CA THR A 203 -7.91 -5.57 -13.40
C THR A 203 -9.17 -6.37 -13.71
N TYR A 204 -10.32 -5.73 -13.56
CA TYR A 204 -11.61 -6.29 -13.88
C TYR A 204 -12.40 -5.35 -14.79
N TRP A 205 -12.96 -5.89 -15.85
CA TRP A 205 -13.90 -5.20 -16.73
C TRP A 205 -14.91 -6.20 -17.24
N LYS A 206 -16.16 -6.07 -16.79
CA LYS A 206 -17.22 -7.03 -17.08
C LYS A 206 -17.43 -7.20 -18.59
N GLY A 207 -17.32 -8.44 -19.05
CA GLY A 207 -17.53 -8.79 -20.46
C GLY A 207 -16.42 -8.35 -21.43
N LYS A 208 -15.35 -7.73 -20.95
CA LYS A 208 -14.20 -7.27 -21.77
C LYS A 208 -12.93 -8.04 -21.45
N ILE A 209 -12.57 -8.17 -20.17
CA ILE A 209 -11.38 -8.89 -19.76
C ILE A 209 -11.77 -10.34 -19.46
N ILE A 210 -11.14 -11.29 -20.15
CA ILE A 210 -11.30 -12.72 -19.89
C ILE A 210 -10.45 -13.09 -18.66
N PRO A 211 -11.01 -13.80 -17.66
CA PRO A 211 -10.26 -14.22 -16.47
C PRO A 211 -8.99 -14.99 -16.83
N SER A 212 -7.85 -14.53 -16.35
CA SER A 212 -6.54 -15.09 -16.65
C SER A 212 -5.49 -14.57 -15.68
N VAL A 213 -4.30 -15.15 -15.71
CA VAL A 213 -3.13 -14.68 -14.96
C VAL A 213 -2.08 -14.24 -15.97
N SER A 214 -1.55 -13.02 -15.80
CA SER A 214 -0.43 -12.50 -16.57
C SER A 214 0.85 -12.51 -15.76
N ASN A 215 1.98 -12.86 -16.40
CA ASN A 215 3.32 -12.76 -15.82
C ASN A 215 4.09 -11.51 -16.34
N GLU A 216 3.41 -10.66 -17.09
CA GLU A 216 4.02 -9.45 -17.63
C GLU A 216 4.36 -8.46 -16.52
N MET A 217 5.54 -7.85 -16.61
CA MET A 217 5.97 -6.83 -15.65
C MET A 217 5.26 -5.51 -15.97
N VAL A 218 4.53 -5.00 -14.98
CA VAL A 218 3.81 -3.72 -15.05
C VAL A 218 4.10 -2.89 -13.80
N SER A 219 3.84 -1.60 -13.86
CA SER A 219 3.97 -0.70 -12.73
C SER A 219 2.80 0.29 -12.68
N GLN A 220 2.46 0.78 -11.51
CA GLN A 220 1.42 1.81 -11.35
C GLN A 220 1.76 3.11 -12.08
N ILE A 221 3.03 3.41 -12.32
CA ILE A 221 3.46 4.55 -13.14
C ILE A 221 3.01 4.46 -14.60
N ASP A 222 2.61 3.25 -15.08
CA ASP A 222 2.11 3.02 -16.42
C ASP A 222 0.63 3.39 -16.59
N PHE A 223 -0.09 3.60 -15.49
CA PHE A 223 -1.53 3.86 -15.53
C PHE A 223 -1.89 5.11 -16.32
N LEU A 224 -1.20 6.22 -16.09
CA LEU A 224 -1.53 7.47 -16.77
C LEU A 224 -1.49 7.30 -18.29
N ASN A 225 -0.38 6.74 -18.82
CA ASN A 225 -0.21 6.57 -20.25
C ASN A 225 -1.19 5.54 -20.82
N SER A 226 -1.44 4.46 -20.09
CA SER A 226 -2.35 3.39 -20.53
C SER A 226 -3.82 3.82 -20.51
N ILE A 227 -4.26 4.55 -19.49
CA ILE A 227 -5.62 5.08 -19.42
C ILE A 227 -5.80 6.18 -20.46
N ALA A 228 -4.82 7.07 -20.63
CA ALA A 228 -4.87 8.10 -21.64
C ALA A 228 -5.02 7.50 -23.04
N SER A 229 -4.26 6.45 -23.36
CA SER A 229 -4.39 5.71 -24.63
C SER A 229 -5.78 5.10 -24.78
N LEU A 230 -6.30 4.46 -23.73
CA LEU A 230 -7.62 3.83 -23.74
C LEU A 230 -8.75 4.82 -24.06
N ILE A 231 -8.67 6.05 -23.53
CA ILE A 231 -9.70 7.10 -23.73
C ILE A 231 -9.41 8.05 -24.90
N GLY A 232 -8.34 7.80 -25.66
CA GLY A 232 -7.95 8.63 -26.81
C GLY A 232 -7.38 10.01 -26.44
N SER A 233 -6.74 10.14 -25.26
CA SER A 233 -6.08 11.37 -24.80
C SER A 233 -4.57 11.36 -25.17
N ASP A 234 -4.03 12.54 -25.46
CA ASP A 234 -2.61 12.73 -25.77
C ASP A 234 -1.72 12.99 -24.53
N ILE A 235 -2.30 12.99 -23.34
CA ILE A 235 -1.55 13.17 -22.09
C ILE A 235 -0.59 12.01 -21.91
N ARG A 236 0.68 12.31 -21.60
CA ARG A 236 1.73 11.31 -21.36
C ARG A 236 2.61 11.74 -20.18
N SER A 237 3.01 10.75 -19.40
CA SER A 237 4.10 10.82 -18.42
C SER A 237 5.39 10.34 -19.08
N ASN A 238 6.53 10.93 -18.70
CA ASN A 238 7.84 10.53 -19.23
C ASN A 238 8.26 9.14 -18.71
N ASP A 239 7.87 8.76 -17.50
CA ASP A 239 8.29 7.53 -16.85
C ASP A 239 7.35 6.35 -17.14
N GLY A 240 6.11 6.63 -17.54
CA GLY A 240 5.09 5.64 -17.83
C GLY A 240 5.19 5.08 -19.24
N ASN A 241 4.97 3.78 -19.39
CA ASN A 241 4.75 3.13 -20.67
C ASN A 241 3.25 3.07 -20.97
N ASP A 242 2.89 3.06 -22.26
CA ASP A 242 1.53 2.69 -22.66
C ASP A 242 1.43 1.15 -22.69
N LEU A 243 0.76 0.60 -21.71
CA LEU A 243 0.51 -0.82 -21.54
C LEU A 243 -0.99 -1.14 -21.54
N ALA A 244 -1.81 -0.33 -22.22
CA ALA A 244 -3.27 -0.51 -22.27
C ALA A 244 -3.67 -1.94 -22.64
N ASN A 245 -3.01 -2.53 -23.66
CA ASN A 245 -3.29 -3.90 -24.09
C ASN A 245 -2.97 -4.94 -23.01
N VAL A 246 -1.92 -4.71 -22.19
CA VAL A 246 -1.56 -5.60 -21.08
C VAL A 246 -2.57 -5.49 -19.95
N PHE A 247 -2.91 -4.27 -19.56
CA PHE A 247 -3.82 -4.02 -18.44
C PHE A 247 -5.28 -4.41 -18.74
N PHE A 248 -5.76 -4.13 -19.95
CA PHE A 248 -7.18 -4.16 -20.24
C PHE A 248 -7.61 -5.23 -21.27
N GLU A 249 -6.65 -5.87 -21.94
CA GLU A 249 -6.94 -6.94 -22.89
C GLU A 249 -6.20 -8.25 -22.61
N ASN A 250 -5.28 -8.25 -21.64
CA ASN A 250 -4.35 -9.35 -21.38
C ASN A 250 -3.57 -9.79 -22.65
N LYS A 251 -3.08 -8.80 -23.41
CA LYS A 251 -2.33 -9.00 -24.65
C LYS A 251 -1.07 -8.14 -24.65
N GLY A 252 -0.08 -8.54 -25.46
CA GLY A 252 1.15 -7.79 -25.62
C GLY A 252 2.21 -8.14 -24.58
N LYS A 253 3.16 -7.25 -24.42
CA LYS A 253 4.27 -7.37 -23.47
C LYS A 253 4.28 -6.19 -22.51
N GLY A 254 4.59 -6.48 -21.26
CA GLY A 254 4.83 -5.48 -20.23
C GLY A 254 6.20 -4.81 -20.36
N ARG A 255 6.67 -4.22 -19.29
CA ARG A 255 7.99 -3.60 -19.21
C ARG A 255 9.09 -4.64 -19.33
N ASN A 256 10.17 -4.27 -20.03
CA ASN A 256 11.39 -5.06 -20.03
C ASN A 256 12.26 -4.75 -18.81
N GLU A 257 12.14 -3.54 -18.25
CA GLU A 257 12.97 -3.06 -17.15
C GLU A 257 12.23 -2.07 -16.25
N LEU A 258 12.61 -2.04 -14.98
CA LEU A 258 12.01 -1.19 -13.96
C LEU A 258 13.01 -0.89 -12.85
N ILE A 259 13.12 0.39 -12.45
CA ILE A 259 13.74 0.78 -11.19
C ILE A 259 12.70 0.64 -10.07
N ILE A 260 13.12 0.00 -9.00
CA ILE A 260 12.33 -0.20 -7.78
C ILE A 260 12.97 0.63 -6.68
N GLU A 261 12.18 1.39 -5.94
CA GLU A 261 12.67 2.17 -4.80
C GLU A 261 12.16 1.60 -3.48
N ALA A 262 13.04 1.57 -2.48
CA ALA A 262 12.71 1.31 -1.10
C ALA A 262 13.43 2.33 -0.21
N GLN A 263 12.66 3.26 0.36
CA GLN A 263 13.16 4.42 1.09
C GLN A 263 14.00 5.33 0.16
N THR A 264 15.30 5.40 0.33
CA THR A 264 16.22 6.22 -0.50
C THR A 264 17.18 5.37 -1.34
N LYS A 265 16.84 4.11 -1.55
CA LYS A 265 17.68 3.12 -2.25
C LYS A 265 16.89 2.46 -3.36
N THR A 266 17.59 2.04 -4.39
CA THR A 266 16.97 1.46 -5.56
C THR A 266 17.45 0.04 -5.83
N ALA A 267 16.61 -0.76 -6.44
CA ALA A 267 16.92 -2.02 -7.08
C ALA A 267 16.48 -1.96 -8.56
N PHE A 268 16.96 -2.87 -9.36
CA PHE A 268 16.68 -2.88 -10.79
C PHE A 268 16.20 -4.25 -11.24
N ARG A 269 15.11 -4.24 -11.96
CA ARG A 269 14.53 -5.41 -12.65
C ARG A 269 14.77 -5.26 -14.16
N LYS A 270 15.24 -6.36 -14.79
CA LYS A 270 15.29 -6.47 -16.24
C LYS A 270 15.00 -7.91 -16.63
N ASP A 271 13.96 -8.11 -17.41
CA ASP A 271 13.45 -9.44 -17.73
C ASP A 271 13.24 -10.26 -16.41
N ASN A 272 13.82 -11.47 -16.33
CA ASN A 272 13.77 -12.31 -15.14
C ASN A 272 14.90 -12.03 -14.13
N TRP A 273 15.67 -10.95 -14.29
CA TRP A 273 16.79 -10.66 -13.41
C TRP A 273 16.50 -9.49 -12.46
N ALA A 274 16.94 -9.64 -11.22
CA ALA A 274 16.92 -8.58 -10.22
C ALA A 274 18.35 -8.26 -9.77
N LEU A 275 18.69 -6.97 -9.79
CA LEU A 275 19.97 -6.42 -9.32
C LEU A 275 19.70 -5.50 -8.12
N ILE A 276 20.42 -5.73 -7.02
CA ILE A 276 20.48 -4.80 -5.90
C ILE A 276 21.92 -4.29 -5.79
N PRO A 277 22.16 -2.97 -5.98
CA PRO A 277 23.47 -2.37 -5.79
C PRO A 277 23.97 -2.46 -4.35
N PRO A 278 25.28 -2.24 -4.11
CA PRO A 278 25.81 -2.17 -2.76
C PRO A 278 25.25 -0.99 -1.98
N TYR A 279 24.76 -1.27 -0.76
CA TYR A 279 24.27 -0.24 0.16
C TYR A 279 24.72 -0.50 1.59
N ASN A 280 25.10 0.57 2.27
CA ASN A 280 25.35 0.55 3.70
C ASN A 280 24.03 0.59 4.48
N GLY A 281 24.04 -0.03 5.65
CA GLY A 281 22.89 -0.01 6.57
C GLY A 281 22.55 -1.42 7.11
N PRO A 282 21.59 -1.49 8.02
CA PRO A 282 21.20 -2.75 8.64
C PRO A 282 20.59 -3.70 7.59
N LYS A 283 20.95 -4.99 7.68
CA LYS A 283 20.37 -6.03 6.82
C LYS A 283 18.90 -6.30 7.14
N ILE A 284 18.55 -6.11 8.41
CA ILE A 284 17.19 -6.29 8.94
C ILE A 284 16.71 -4.97 9.52
N LYS A 285 15.51 -4.54 9.18
CA LYS A 285 14.77 -3.47 9.82
C LYS A 285 14.19 -4.01 11.13
N VAL A 286 14.89 -3.79 12.22
CA VAL A 286 14.61 -4.45 13.53
C VAL A 286 13.17 -4.22 13.99
N ASN A 287 12.67 -2.99 13.91
CA ASN A 287 11.35 -2.64 14.40
C ASN A 287 10.21 -3.39 13.70
N VAL A 288 10.38 -3.73 12.42
CA VAL A 288 9.37 -4.42 11.61
C VAL A 288 9.78 -5.85 11.24
N ASN A 289 10.99 -6.26 11.64
CA ASN A 289 11.59 -7.57 11.35
C ASN A 289 11.59 -7.94 9.85
N ILE A 290 11.98 -6.99 8.99
CA ILE A 290 12.02 -7.18 7.54
C ILE A 290 13.44 -7.02 7.02
N GLU A 291 13.86 -7.94 6.13
CA GLU A 291 15.13 -7.85 5.41
C GLU A 291 15.11 -6.66 4.45
N SER A 292 16.06 -5.75 4.62
CA SER A 292 16.12 -4.51 3.82
C SER A 292 16.64 -4.70 2.39
N GLY A 293 17.43 -5.74 2.16
CA GLY A 293 18.23 -5.90 0.94
C GLY A 293 19.60 -5.21 0.97
N ASN A 294 19.99 -4.55 2.08
CA ASN A 294 21.29 -3.93 2.19
C ASN A 294 22.43 -4.95 2.23
N SER A 295 23.47 -4.69 1.45
CA SER A 295 24.70 -5.49 1.39
C SER A 295 25.83 -4.59 0.89
N SER A 296 27.05 -4.82 1.39
CA SER A 296 28.27 -4.15 0.85
C SER A 296 28.69 -4.65 -0.55
N PHE A 297 28.01 -5.66 -1.08
CA PHE A 297 28.27 -6.25 -2.39
C PHE A 297 27.03 -6.22 -3.27
N TYR A 298 27.23 -6.23 -4.58
CA TYR A 298 26.15 -6.45 -5.53
C TYR A 298 25.42 -7.75 -5.26
N GLN A 299 24.11 -7.73 -5.42
CA GLN A 299 23.28 -8.91 -5.37
C GLN A 299 22.57 -9.05 -6.73
N LEU A 300 22.63 -10.26 -7.29
CA LEU A 300 22.05 -10.61 -8.58
C LEU A 300 21.23 -11.89 -8.44
N TYR A 301 19.98 -11.86 -8.83
CA TYR A 301 19.06 -12.98 -8.72
C TYR A 301 18.39 -13.28 -10.07
N ASN A 302 18.17 -14.56 -10.37
CA ASN A 302 17.33 -14.99 -11.49
C ASN A 302 15.96 -15.41 -10.92
N LEU A 303 14.97 -14.61 -11.11
CA LEU A 303 13.62 -14.81 -10.53
C LEU A 303 12.81 -15.92 -11.20
N GLU A 304 13.22 -16.40 -12.36
CA GLU A 304 12.61 -17.57 -12.99
C GLU A 304 12.92 -18.86 -12.22
N THR A 305 14.14 -18.96 -11.66
CA THR A 305 14.62 -20.14 -10.95
C THR A 305 14.71 -19.94 -9.44
N ASP A 306 14.68 -18.70 -8.97
CA ASP A 306 14.83 -18.31 -7.56
C ASP A 306 13.98 -17.09 -7.24
N ILE A 307 12.66 -17.27 -7.28
CA ILE A 307 11.69 -16.20 -6.99
C ILE A 307 11.84 -15.63 -5.56
N SER A 308 12.36 -16.45 -4.65
CA SER A 308 12.60 -16.09 -3.24
C SER A 308 13.97 -15.46 -3.00
N GLN A 309 14.74 -15.18 -4.05
CA GLN A 309 16.01 -14.46 -3.98
C GLN A 309 16.98 -14.96 -2.90
N GLN A 310 17.15 -16.29 -2.81
CA GLN A 310 18.02 -16.94 -1.81
C GLN A 310 19.47 -17.08 -2.32
N ASN A 311 19.67 -17.16 -3.64
CA ASN A 311 20.93 -17.48 -4.24
C ASN A 311 21.53 -16.28 -4.99
N ASN A 312 22.40 -15.52 -4.32
CA ASN A 312 23.12 -14.42 -4.98
C ASN A 312 24.09 -14.96 -6.05
N LEU A 313 23.80 -14.65 -7.29
CA LEU A 313 24.56 -15.10 -8.49
C LEU A 313 25.63 -14.10 -8.94
N ALA A 314 25.82 -12.98 -8.26
CA ALA A 314 26.74 -11.92 -8.70
C ALA A 314 28.16 -12.42 -9.01
N LEU A 315 28.73 -13.27 -8.15
CA LEU A 315 30.06 -13.85 -8.37
C LEU A 315 30.07 -14.99 -9.40
N LYS A 316 28.95 -15.72 -9.52
CA LYS A 316 28.83 -16.86 -10.45
C LYS A 316 28.53 -16.43 -11.89
N ASN A 317 27.93 -15.24 -12.08
CA ASN A 317 27.50 -14.70 -13.38
C ASN A 317 28.07 -13.30 -13.65
N PRO A 318 29.38 -13.11 -13.69
CA PRO A 318 29.99 -11.77 -13.81
C PRO A 318 29.64 -11.07 -15.12
N LYS A 319 29.42 -11.79 -16.22
CA LYS A 319 28.95 -11.21 -17.48
C LYS A 319 27.55 -10.59 -17.35
N LYS A 320 26.62 -11.34 -16.77
CA LYS A 320 25.24 -10.86 -16.54
C LYS A 320 25.21 -9.72 -15.54
N LEU A 321 25.99 -9.80 -14.47
CA LEU A 321 26.14 -8.70 -13.51
C LEU A 321 26.59 -7.41 -14.20
N LYS A 322 27.61 -7.48 -15.05
CA LYS A 322 28.12 -6.30 -15.80
C LYS A 322 27.06 -5.72 -16.75
N GLU A 323 26.28 -6.59 -17.41
CA GLU A 323 25.17 -6.19 -18.28
C GLU A 323 24.10 -5.43 -17.46
N MET A 324 23.68 -6.01 -16.34
CA MET A 324 22.65 -5.43 -15.47
C MET A 324 23.10 -4.08 -14.89
N ILE A 325 24.35 -3.96 -14.44
CA ILE A 325 24.89 -2.69 -13.94
C ILE A 325 24.85 -1.62 -15.03
N ARG A 326 25.29 -1.92 -16.26
CA ARG A 326 25.25 -0.96 -17.37
C ARG A 326 23.84 -0.48 -17.69
N SER A 327 22.87 -1.41 -17.72
CA SER A 327 21.46 -1.04 -17.96
C SER A 327 20.91 -0.17 -16.85
N TYR A 328 21.19 -0.51 -15.59
CA TYR A 328 20.79 0.26 -14.41
C TYR A 328 21.36 1.68 -14.42
N GLU A 329 22.69 1.80 -14.65
CA GLU A 329 23.36 3.11 -14.70
C GLU A 329 22.87 3.97 -15.86
N ALA A 330 22.55 3.37 -17.00
CA ALA A 330 22.01 4.09 -18.15
C ALA A 330 20.65 4.73 -17.88
N ILE A 331 19.80 4.08 -17.08
CA ILE A 331 18.49 4.65 -16.69
C ILE A 331 18.65 5.81 -15.69
N LEU A 332 19.58 5.69 -14.74
CA LEU A 332 19.81 6.73 -13.72
C LEU A 332 20.42 8.02 -14.28
N LEU A 333 21.01 7.97 -15.49
CA LEU A 333 21.65 9.11 -16.16
C LEU A 333 20.68 9.87 -17.09
N ASN A 334 19.51 9.31 -17.38
CA ASN A 334 18.47 9.91 -18.22
C ASN A 334 17.37 10.56 -17.38
#